data_5a14b0903a51157c8b94a19a331ad7f2
#
_entry.id   5a14b0903a51157c8b94a19a331ad7f2
#
_cell.length_a   1.000
_cell.length_b   1.000
_cell.length_c   1.000
_cell.angle_alpha   90.00
_cell.angle_beta   90.00
_cell.angle_gamma   90.00
#
_symmetry.space_group_name_H-M   'P 1'
#
loop_
_entity.id
_entity.type
_entity.pdbx_description
1 polymer ?
#
loop_
_entity_poly.entity_id
_entity_poly.type
_entity_poly.pdbx_seq_one_letter_code
_entity_poly.pdbx_strand_id
1 'polypeptide(L)'
;MKKLISSYAFDLSPRVPLQLGRESIANSTTAVTELVKNSYDADASKVSIKTFKLDKPISVMVIEDDGNGMDPETLISSWLKIGTDNKVYDKKSLNGRVLTGAKGLGRLGIDRLCRRLILQTKTTKSDHLLQLDIDWKKYEVRDKSFFDIKHNVFTVDYPSEDKYGQILPRGHGTRMILLGLKDDWAGYLYKDLAKELRLLVSPFFANDEFKIEMATDFDESQNLNSSEILDYSRWSAEASVNEDGSISAEYRYKNELVDSFTLPWNEWINNRNNIPSCGPLDVKLYYIPRESVSDIDLKIKQIRSFLDANQGVRIYRDNFRVRPYGEPSGKGDWLDLGLRKVRNPEGMRQGNWKVGPNQIVGAVFINRDKNSTLNDQANREGIVENESFYDLRTFILKVIEKFESLAVLQSRKESAPEKKIVIEELKEKNNKTNDVILEIQKRLNINIKNKNTKKSDLKHIAKNMLKVVEQQKLETEKVDQLLVEVEQLKDTMANLASLGILTVCLGHETKQHTSMSA
;
A
#
# COMPACT_ATOMS: atom_id res chain seq x y z
N MET A 1 -17.00 19.86 58.96
CA MET A 1 -16.72 18.40 59.03
C MET A 1 -17.47 17.69 57.91
N LYS A 2 -16.79 16.83 57.13
CA LYS A 2 -17.48 15.96 56.15
C LYS A 2 -18.02 14.72 56.88
N LYS A 3 -19.29 14.40 56.72
CA LYS A 3 -19.92 13.21 57.29
C LYS A 3 -20.21 12.22 56.13
N LEU A 4 -19.65 11.03 56.20
CA LEU A 4 -19.94 9.97 55.24
C LEU A 4 -21.42 9.57 55.35
N ILE A 5 -22.17 9.61 54.24
CA ILE A 5 -23.54 9.14 54.17
C ILE A 5 -23.54 7.64 53.82
N SER A 6 -22.86 7.29 52.72
CA SER A 6 -22.69 5.92 52.29
C SER A 6 -21.64 5.84 51.20
N SER A 7 -21.17 4.64 50.84
CA SER A 7 -20.29 4.38 49.71
C SER A 7 -21.06 3.74 48.59
N TYR A 8 -20.99 4.30 47.39
CA TYR A 8 -21.67 3.80 46.18
C TYR A 8 -20.63 3.51 45.11
N ALA A 9 -20.82 2.43 44.40
CA ALA A 9 -20.06 2.11 43.17
C ALA A 9 -20.74 2.73 41.95
N PHE A 10 -19.99 2.94 40.88
CA PHE A 10 -20.60 3.25 39.60
C PHE A 10 -21.36 2.03 39.08
N ASP A 11 -22.56 2.23 38.56
CA ASP A 11 -23.35 1.24 37.83
C ASP A 11 -23.31 1.55 36.33
N LEU A 12 -23.38 0.51 35.48
CA LEU A 12 -23.31 0.62 34.04
C LEU A 12 -24.69 0.37 33.41
N SER A 13 -25.17 1.36 32.68
CA SER A 13 -26.33 1.14 31.79
C SER A 13 -25.99 0.06 30.76
N PRO A 14 -26.93 -0.83 30.42
CA PRO A 14 -26.76 -1.83 29.39
C PRO A 14 -26.34 -1.27 28.02
N ARG A 15 -26.63 0.01 27.76
CA ARG A 15 -26.24 0.70 26.51
C ARG A 15 -24.80 1.08 26.42
N VAL A 16 -24.09 1.25 27.53
CA VAL A 16 -22.71 1.71 27.54
C VAL A 16 -21.77 0.79 26.73
N PRO A 17 -21.78 -0.52 26.91
CA PRO A 17 -20.94 -1.41 26.09
C PRO A 17 -21.26 -1.36 24.59
N LEU A 18 -22.57 -1.19 24.23
CA LEU A 18 -22.95 -1.04 22.82
C LEU A 18 -22.45 0.27 22.22
N GLN A 19 -22.51 1.37 22.97
CA GLN A 19 -21.97 2.65 22.53
C GLN A 19 -20.46 2.56 22.35
N LEU A 20 -19.73 2.01 23.31
CA LEU A 20 -18.28 1.79 23.19
C LEU A 20 -17.92 0.92 21.99
N GLY A 21 -18.70 -0.15 21.74
CA GLY A 21 -18.51 -1.01 20.57
C GLY A 21 -18.72 -0.26 19.25
N ARG A 22 -19.80 0.53 19.15
CA ARG A 22 -20.14 1.32 17.96
C ARG A 22 -19.14 2.47 17.72
N GLU A 23 -18.69 3.15 18.77
CA GLU A 23 -17.72 4.25 18.70
C GLU A 23 -16.30 3.73 18.38
N SER A 24 -15.96 2.52 18.83
CA SER A 24 -14.66 1.90 18.57
C SER A 24 -14.51 1.34 17.15
N ILE A 25 -15.57 1.26 16.37
CA ILE A 25 -15.61 0.65 15.05
C ILE A 25 -16.28 1.60 14.06
N ALA A 26 -15.50 2.09 13.10
CA ALA A 26 -15.93 3.12 12.17
C ALA A 26 -17.11 2.70 11.27
N ASN A 27 -17.09 1.47 10.74
CA ASN A 27 -18.09 0.95 9.82
C ASN A 27 -18.22 -0.59 9.93
N SER A 28 -19.18 -1.15 9.20
CA SER A 28 -19.51 -2.59 9.26
C SER A 28 -18.44 -3.47 8.60
N THR A 29 -17.75 -3.00 7.57
CA THR A 29 -16.64 -3.75 6.97
C THR A 29 -15.47 -3.85 7.95
N THR A 30 -15.17 -2.78 8.70
CA THR A 30 -14.17 -2.80 9.78
C THR A 30 -14.57 -3.78 10.90
N ALA A 31 -15.87 -3.89 11.24
CA ALA A 31 -16.32 -4.86 12.22
C ALA A 31 -16.02 -6.30 11.79
N VAL A 32 -16.31 -6.64 10.53
CA VAL A 32 -16.01 -7.98 9.98
C VAL A 32 -14.51 -8.23 9.93
N THR A 33 -13.70 -7.26 9.49
CA THR A 33 -12.23 -7.42 9.47
C THR A 33 -11.63 -7.65 10.85
N GLU A 34 -12.21 -7.07 11.91
CA GLU A 34 -11.79 -7.35 13.29
C GLU A 34 -12.14 -8.78 13.74
N LEU A 35 -13.26 -9.35 13.27
CA LEU A 35 -13.56 -10.76 13.51
C LEU A 35 -12.59 -11.68 12.81
N VAL A 36 -12.19 -11.37 11.58
CA VAL A 36 -11.15 -12.10 10.83
C VAL A 36 -9.80 -12.03 11.53
N LYS A 37 -9.41 -10.88 12.09
CA LYS A 37 -8.20 -10.75 12.91
C LYS A 37 -8.25 -11.61 14.19
N ASN A 38 -9.44 -11.72 14.80
CA ASN A 38 -9.59 -12.62 15.97
C ASN A 38 -9.41 -14.09 15.59
N SER A 39 -9.82 -14.50 14.39
CA SER A 39 -9.55 -15.84 13.86
C SER A 39 -8.05 -16.09 13.68
N TYR A 40 -7.31 -15.11 13.17
CA TYR A 40 -5.85 -15.18 13.08
C TYR A 40 -5.18 -15.30 14.47
N ASP A 41 -5.64 -14.49 15.42
CA ASP A 41 -5.17 -14.52 16.81
C ASP A 41 -5.47 -15.87 17.51
N ALA A 42 -6.48 -16.61 17.03
CA ALA A 42 -6.83 -17.96 17.47
C ALA A 42 -6.05 -19.06 16.72
N ASP A 43 -4.96 -18.72 16.02
CA ASP A 43 -4.13 -19.63 15.23
C ASP A 43 -4.87 -20.32 14.06
N ALA A 44 -5.95 -19.75 13.57
CA ALA A 44 -6.62 -20.29 12.41
C ALA A 44 -5.68 -20.29 11.17
N SER A 45 -5.78 -21.32 10.36
CA SER A 45 -5.15 -21.38 9.04
C SER A 45 -6.10 -20.88 7.94
N LYS A 46 -7.40 -20.89 8.25
CA LYS A 46 -8.44 -20.52 7.31
C LYS A 46 -9.61 -19.86 8.04
N VAL A 47 -10.14 -18.80 7.43
CA VAL A 47 -11.42 -18.22 7.81
C VAL A 47 -12.32 -18.14 6.58
N SER A 48 -13.56 -18.59 6.71
CA SER A 48 -14.58 -18.50 5.67
C SER A 48 -15.71 -17.55 6.06
N ILE A 49 -16.13 -16.72 5.13
CA ILE A 49 -17.23 -15.79 5.27
C ILE A 49 -18.29 -16.14 4.24
N LYS A 50 -19.45 -16.57 4.69
CA LYS A 50 -20.60 -16.94 3.84
C LYS A 50 -21.77 -16.04 4.14
N THR A 51 -22.45 -15.56 3.11
CA THR A 51 -23.65 -14.73 3.25
C THR A 51 -24.84 -15.39 2.59
N PHE A 52 -26.01 -15.28 3.22
CA PHE A 52 -27.23 -15.95 2.79
C PHE A 52 -28.40 -14.95 2.83
N LYS A 53 -29.29 -15.05 1.83
CA LYS A 53 -30.56 -14.29 1.78
C LYS A 53 -30.36 -12.78 1.94
N LEU A 54 -29.35 -12.23 1.26
CA LEU A 54 -28.99 -10.81 1.39
C LEU A 54 -30.12 -9.87 0.94
N ASP A 55 -31.00 -10.35 0.04
CA ASP A 55 -32.17 -9.65 -0.50
C ASP A 55 -33.43 -9.73 0.40
N LYS A 56 -33.33 -10.41 1.55
CA LYS A 56 -34.45 -10.65 2.45
C LYS A 56 -34.29 -9.97 3.80
N PRO A 57 -35.40 -9.67 4.51
CA PRO A 57 -35.37 -9.04 5.84
C PRO A 57 -34.57 -9.82 6.90
N ILE A 58 -34.44 -11.15 6.70
CA ILE A 58 -33.63 -12.03 7.57
C ILE A 58 -32.37 -12.45 6.78
N SER A 59 -31.49 -11.50 6.57
CA SER A 59 -30.17 -11.75 6.00
C SER A 59 -29.23 -12.34 7.07
N VAL A 60 -28.32 -13.20 6.62
CA VAL A 60 -27.40 -13.93 7.50
C VAL A 60 -25.98 -13.85 6.98
N MET A 61 -25.04 -13.68 7.91
CA MET A 61 -23.61 -13.85 7.63
C MET A 61 -23.05 -14.92 8.58
N VAL A 62 -22.30 -15.87 8.05
CA VAL A 62 -21.59 -16.89 8.82
C VAL A 62 -20.11 -16.65 8.66
N ILE A 63 -19.40 -16.46 9.76
CA ILE A 63 -17.94 -16.34 9.83
C ILE A 63 -17.45 -17.55 10.61
N GLU A 64 -16.62 -18.38 9.96
CA GLU A 64 -16.15 -19.63 10.52
C GLU A 64 -14.63 -19.77 10.33
N ASP A 65 -13.93 -20.13 11.39
CA ASP A 65 -12.50 -20.37 11.40
C ASP A 65 -12.17 -21.78 11.90
N ASP A 66 -10.97 -22.26 11.57
CA ASP A 66 -10.39 -23.51 12.01
C ASP A 66 -9.32 -23.32 13.11
N GLY A 67 -9.46 -22.26 13.90
CA GLY A 67 -8.55 -21.93 15.00
C GLY A 67 -8.69 -22.85 16.22
N ASN A 68 -8.04 -22.48 17.32
CA ASN A 68 -7.99 -23.27 18.54
C ASN A 68 -9.36 -23.51 19.20
N GLY A 69 -10.39 -22.70 18.84
CA GLY A 69 -11.68 -22.71 19.51
C GLY A 69 -11.59 -22.23 20.96
N MET A 70 -12.69 -22.37 21.70
CA MET A 70 -12.77 -21.98 23.10
C MET A 70 -13.37 -23.10 23.95
N ASP A 71 -12.77 -23.37 25.10
CA ASP A 71 -13.35 -24.14 26.16
C ASP A 71 -14.28 -23.28 27.04
N PRO A 72 -15.05 -23.85 27.99
CA PRO A 72 -15.96 -23.09 28.83
C PRO A 72 -15.26 -21.99 29.63
N GLU A 73 -14.06 -22.22 30.12
CA GLU A 73 -13.30 -21.23 30.89
C GLU A 73 -12.90 -20.06 30.03
N THR A 74 -12.33 -20.30 28.86
CA THR A 74 -11.94 -19.27 27.88
C THR A 74 -13.14 -18.48 27.39
N LEU A 75 -14.28 -19.14 27.13
CA LEU A 75 -15.51 -18.48 26.70
C LEU A 75 -16.02 -17.50 27.77
N ILE A 76 -15.98 -17.87 29.04
CA ILE A 76 -16.48 -17.05 30.15
C ILE A 76 -15.46 -15.98 30.53
N SER A 77 -14.19 -16.36 30.76
CA SER A 77 -13.17 -15.47 31.32
C SER A 77 -12.56 -14.51 30.28
N SER A 78 -12.59 -14.90 29.02
CA SER A 78 -11.99 -14.10 27.93
C SER A 78 -13.04 -13.53 26.98
N TRP A 79 -13.96 -14.34 26.44
CA TRP A 79 -14.89 -13.84 25.43
C TRP A 79 -16.04 -13.03 26.03
N LEU A 80 -16.66 -13.44 27.15
CA LEU A 80 -17.74 -12.68 27.82
C LEU A 80 -17.21 -11.52 28.68
N LYS A 81 -15.96 -11.50 29.03
CA LYS A 81 -15.36 -10.41 29.83
C LYS A 81 -14.95 -9.25 28.94
N ILE A 82 -15.56 -8.08 29.15
CA ILE A 82 -15.30 -6.85 28.38
C ILE A 82 -14.09 -6.11 28.95
N GLY A 83 -13.25 -5.52 28.08
CA GLY A 83 -12.10 -4.74 28.50
C GLY A 83 -10.97 -5.57 29.09
N THR A 84 -10.81 -6.81 28.61
CA THR A 84 -9.67 -7.63 29.03
C THR A 84 -8.37 -7.09 28.42
N ASP A 85 -7.33 -7.11 29.22
CA ASP A 85 -5.95 -6.77 28.85
C ASP A 85 -5.06 -8.01 28.62
N ASN A 86 -5.66 -9.21 28.53
CA ASN A 86 -4.94 -10.48 28.33
C ASN A 86 -3.97 -10.39 27.14
N LYS A 87 -4.41 -9.81 26.00
CA LYS A 87 -3.56 -9.65 24.81
C LYS A 87 -2.49 -8.55 24.94
N VAL A 88 -2.47 -7.79 26.03
CA VAL A 88 -1.41 -6.84 26.35
C VAL A 88 -0.25 -7.57 27.05
N TYR A 89 -0.60 -8.56 27.88
CA TYR A 89 0.38 -9.37 28.61
C TYR A 89 0.84 -10.57 27.76
N ASP A 90 -0.09 -11.30 27.17
CA ASP A 90 0.18 -12.40 26.26
C ASP A 90 0.31 -11.89 24.83
N LYS A 91 1.52 -11.55 24.42
CA LYS A 91 1.79 -10.93 23.11
C LYS A 91 1.77 -11.92 21.94
N LYS A 92 1.79 -13.22 22.21
CA LYS A 92 1.83 -14.28 21.20
C LYS A 92 0.75 -15.31 21.42
N SER A 93 0.24 -15.85 20.31
CA SER A 93 -0.63 -17.01 20.31
C SER A 93 0.11 -18.29 20.70
N LEU A 94 -0.61 -19.41 20.82
CA LEU A 94 -0.01 -20.73 21.12
C LEU A 94 1.01 -21.15 20.06
N ASN A 95 0.79 -20.81 18.80
CA ASN A 95 1.71 -21.11 17.69
C ASN A 95 2.75 -19.99 17.44
N GLY A 96 2.84 -19.00 18.33
CA GLY A 96 3.86 -17.95 18.29
C GLY A 96 3.50 -16.75 17.40
N ARG A 97 2.28 -16.66 16.86
CA ARG A 97 1.82 -15.49 16.09
C ARG A 97 1.68 -14.28 17.02
N VAL A 98 2.08 -13.11 16.55
CA VAL A 98 1.87 -11.84 17.29
C VAL A 98 0.38 -11.52 17.29
N LEU A 99 -0.21 -11.31 18.46
CA LEU A 99 -1.64 -11.01 18.61
C LEU A 99 -1.96 -9.58 18.15
N THR A 100 -2.98 -9.44 17.33
CA THR A 100 -3.34 -8.17 16.68
C THR A 100 -4.27 -7.29 17.51
N GLY A 101 -5.13 -7.88 18.36
CA GLY A 101 -6.11 -7.16 19.20
C GLY A 101 -5.55 -6.75 20.56
N ALA A 102 -5.73 -5.49 21.00
CA ALA A 102 -5.26 -5.04 22.32
C ALA A 102 -6.38 -4.62 23.28
N LYS A 103 -7.51 -4.14 22.76
CA LYS A 103 -8.50 -3.40 23.56
C LYS A 103 -9.62 -4.25 24.17
N GLY A 104 -9.78 -5.51 23.77
CA GLY A 104 -10.83 -6.40 24.25
C GLY A 104 -12.27 -5.94 23.95
N LEU A 105 -12.45 -4.97 23.04
CA LEU A 105 -13.75 -4.36 22.70
C LEU A 105 -14.31 -4.81 21.35
N GLY A 106 -13.54 -5.48 20.50
CA GLY A 106 -13.93 -5.84 19.13
C GLY A 106 -15.22 -6.65 19.04
N ARG A 107 -15.49 -7.52 20.05
CA ARG A 107 -16.71 -8.33 20.14
C ARG A 107 -17.98 -7.51 20.32
N LEU A 108 -17.90 -6.33 20.93
CA LEU A 108 -19.04 -5.43 21.08
C LEU A 108 -19.44 -4.79 19.74
N GLY A 109 -18.53 -4.75 18.78
CA GLY A 109 -18.82 -4.32 17.42
C GLY A 109 -19.74 -5.25 16.63
N ILE A 110 -19.96 -6.49 17.10
CA ILE A 110 -20.91 -7.43 16.51
C ILE A 110 -22.36 -6.90 16.60
N ASP A 111 -22.67 -6.13 17.64
CA ASP A 111 -23.97 -5.43 17.71
C ASP A 111 -24.21 -4.52 16.49
N ARG A 112 -23.16 -3.89 15.96
CA ARG A 112 -23.31 -3.08 14.74
C ARG A 112 -23.76 -3.92 13.54
N LEU A 113 -23.30 -5.17 13.45
CA LEU A 113 -23.51 -6.04 12.29
C LEU A 113 -24.89 -6.70 12.27
N CYS A 114 -25.39 -7.18 13.42
CA CYS A 114 -26.58 -8.03 13.44
C CYS A 114 -27.49 -7.78 14.64
N ARG A 115 -28.71 -8.32 14.56
CA ARG A 115 -29.69 -8.26 15.67
C ARG A 115 -29.47 -9.38 16.68
N ARG A 116 -29.00 -10.54 16.24
CA ARG A 116 -28.73 -11.71 17.09
C ARG A 116 -27.47 -12.42 16.61
N LEU A 117 -26.63 -12.84 17.55
CA LEU A 117 -25.45 -13.66 17.33
C LEU A 117 -25.69 -15.06 17.93
N ILE A 118 -25.38 -16.10 17.16
CA ILE A 118 -25.15 -17.45 17.65
C ILE A 118 -23.66 -17.75 17.46
N LEU A 119 -22.95 -17.93 18.56
CA LEU A 119 -21.55 -18.32 18.55
C LEU A 119 -21.46 -19.80 18.91
N GLN A 120 -20.80 -20.58 18.06
CA GLN A 120 -20.49 -21.98 18.24
C GLN A 120 -18.99 -22.16 18.25
N THR A 121 -18.45 -22.89 19.24
CA THR A 121 -17.00 -23.08 19.34
C THR A 121 -16.67 -24.43 19.94
N LYS A 122 -15.55 -25.01 19.52
CA LYS A 122 -15.07 -26.30 19.95
C LYS A 122 -13.55 -26.34 19.90
N THR A 123 -12.90 -26.83 20.95
CA THR A 123 -11.47 -27.12 20.96
C THR A 123 -11.19 -28.54 20.46
N THR A 124 -9.94 -28.83 20.08
CA THR A 124 -9.50 -30.16 19.68
C THR A 124 -9.66 -31.20 20.81
N LYS A 125 -9.69 -30.76 22.07
CA LYS A 125 -9.79 -31.63 23.26
C LYS A 125 -11.24 -31.85 23.73
N SER A 126 -12.20 -31.14 23.22
CA SER A 126 -13.61 -31.24 23.62
C SER A 126 -14.38 -32.20 22.73
N ASP A 127 -15.26 -33.00 23.31
CA ASP A 127 -16.19 -33.84 22.56
C ASP A 127 -17.47 -33.07 22.15
N HIS A 128 -17.78 -31.97 22.84
CA HIS A 128 -19.01 -31.22 22.68
C HIS A 128 -18.74 -29.84 22.05
N LEU A 129 -19.72 -29.38 21.30
CA LEU A 129 -19.80 -28.01 20.79
C LEU A 129 -20.40 -27.10 21.86
N LEU A 130 -19.77 -25.99 22.18
CA LEU A 130 -20.35 -24.95 23.02
C LEU A 130 -21.12 -23.98 22.14
N GLN A 131 -22.31 -23.58 22.57
CA GLN A 131 -23.11 -22.55 21.91
C GLN A 131 -23.49 -21.44 22.88
N LEU A 132 -23.31 -20.19 22.44
CA LEU A 132 -23.69 -18.97 23.14
C LEU A 132 -24.62 -18.17 22.25
N ASP A 133 -25.81 -17.80 22.78
CA ASP A 133 -26.80 -17.00 22.09
C ASP A 133 -26.88 -15.58 22.68
N ILE A 134 -26.71 -14.56 21.83
CA ILE A 134 -26.83 -13.15 22.20
C ILE A 134 -27.91 -12.47 21.38
N ASP A 135 -28.92 -11.93 22.06
CA ASP A 135 -29.93 -11.04 21.50
C ASP A 135 -29.63 -9.60 21.97
N TRP A 136 -29.22 -8.75 21.05
CA TRP A 136 -28.84 -7.38 21.36
C TRP A 136 -30.01 -6.51 21.82
N LYS A 137 -31.27 -6.88 21.56
CA LYS A 137 -32.45 -6.18 22.08
C LYS A 137 -32.50 -6.16 23.60
N LYS A 138 -31.91 -7.16 24.27
CA LYS A 138 -31.84 -7.21 25.74
C LYS A 138 -31.07 -6.03 26.35
N TYR A 139 -30.21 -5.39 25.56
CA TYR A 139 -29.43 -4.24 25.98
C TYR A 139 -30.11 -2.88 25.75
N GLU A 140 -31.26 -2.86 25.07
CA GLU A 140 -32.01 -1.62 24.78
C GLU A 140 -33.00 -1.25 25.92
N VAL A 141 -33.01 -1.99 27.02
CA VAL A 141 -33.89 -1.79 28.18
C VAL A 141 -33.36 -0.65 29.07
N ARG A 142 -34.23 0.24 29.56
CA ARG A 142 -33.83 1.44 30.31
C ARG A 142 -33.59 1.20 31.81
N ASP A 143 -34.29 0.26 32.42
CA ASP A 143 -34.38 0.13 33.89
C ASP A 143 -33.57 -1.08 34.43
N LYS A 144 -32.52 -1.48 33.76
CA LYS A 144 -31.66 -2.59 34.16
C LYS A 144 -30.20 -2.14 34.24
N SER A 145 -29.43 -2.78 35.11
CA SER A 145 -27.97 -2.75 35.07
C SER A 145 -27.45 -3.65 33.95
N PHE A 146 -26.29 -3.31 33.40
CA PHE A 146 -25.56 -4.18 32.48
C PHE A 146 -25.36 -5.59 33.07
N PHE A 147 -25.09 -5.68 34.36
CA PHE A 147 -24.85 -6.94 35.08
C PHE A 147 -26.07 -7.84 35.23
N ASP A 148 -27.27 -7.30 34.99
CA ASP A 148 -28.53 -8.08 35.00
C ASP A 148 -28.78 -8.85 33.71
N ILE A 149 -28.03 -8.50 32.62
CA ILE A 149 -28.18 -9.16 31.34
C ILE A 149 -27.33 -10.41 31.29
N LYS A 150 -28.01 -11.56 31.35
CA LYS A 150 -27.33 -12.88 31.32
C LYS A 150 -27.49 -13.55 29.97
N HIS A 151 -26.47 -14.28 29.56
CA HIS A 151 -26.46 -15.11 28.37
C HIS A 151 -26.31 -16.58 28.78
N ASN A 152 -27.02 -17.44 28.07
CA ASN A 152 -26.95 -18.88 28.32
C ASN A 152 -25.88 -19.48 27.43
N VAL A 153 -25.02 -20.30 28.01
CA VAL A 153 -24.08 -21.15 27.32
C VAL A 153 -24.62 -22.57 27.36
N PHE A 154 -24.70 -23.21 26.20
CA PHE A 154 -25.21 -24.56 26.03
C PHE A 154 -24.09 -25.48 25.58
N THR A 155 -24.16 -26.73 25.99
CA THR A 155 -23.45 -27.84 25.35
C THR A 155 -24.40 -28.43 24.31
N VAL A 156 -23.96 -28.56 23.08
CA VAL A 156 -24.78 -29.06 21.98
C VAL A 156 -24.08 -30.28 21.39
N ASP A 157 -24.86 -31.28 21.00
CA ASP A 157 -24.33 -32.38 20.20
C ASP A 157 -23.73 -31.81 18.92
N TYR A 158 -22.60 -32.33 18.51
CA TYR A 158 -21.85 -31.83 17.37
C TYR A 158 -22.47 -32.37 16.06
N PRO A 159 -23.43 -31.65 15.42
CA PRO A 159 -23.94 -32.04 14.11
C PRO A 159 -22.88 -31.76 13.05
N SER A 160 -22.78 -32.63 12.06
CA SER A 160 -21.83 -32.44 10.96
C SER A 160 -22.17 -31.25 10.06
N GLU A 161 -23.45 -30.89 9.98
CA GLU A 161 -23.95 -29.79 9.14
C GLU A 161 -25.26 -29.21 9.65
N ASP A 162 -25.57 -28.00 9.23
CA ASP A 162 -26.85 -27.33 9.40
C ASP A 162 -27.30 -26.66 8.08
N LYS A 163 -28.38 -25.88 8.14
CA LYS A 163 -28.89 -25.14 6.97
C LYS A 163 -27.91 -24.11 6.36
N TYR A 164 -26.78 -23.85 6.98
CA TYR A 164 -25.72 -22.95 6.50
C TYR A 164 -24.46 -23.73 6.07
N GLY A 165 -24.53 -25.05 6.00
CA GLY A 165 -23.46 -25.95 5.56
C GLY A 165 -22.76 -26.67 6.71
N GLN A 166 -21.62 -27.26 6.40
CA GLN A 166 -20.81 -27.99 7.38
C GLN A 166 -20.45 -27.08 8.57
N ILE A 167 -20.42 -27.68 9.76
CA ILE A 167 -20.06 -27.01 11.01
C ILE A 167 -18.63 -27.44 11.36
N LEU A 168 -17.72 -26.46 11.51
CA LEU A 168 -16.32 -26.68 11.89
C LEU A 168 -15.70 -27.89 11.17
N PRO A 169 -15.45 -27.84 9.85
CA PRO A 169 -15.06 -29.00 9.05
C PRO A 169 -13.80 -29.74 9.54
N ARG A 170 -12.92 -29.05 10.28
CA ARG A 170 -11.74 -29.64 10.92
C ARG A 170 -11.99 -30.20 12.32
N GLY A 171 -13.22 -30.16 12.79
CA GLY A 171 -13.60 -30.66 14.11
C GLY A 171 -13.30 -29.71 15.27
N HIS A 172 -12.72 -28.56 15.01
CA HIS A 172 -12.43 -27.50 15.99
C HIS A 172 -12.48 -26.12 15.35
N GLY A 173 -12.53 -25.06 16.15
CA GLY A 173 -12.55 -23.67 15.71
C GLY A 173 -13.72 -22.89 16.31
N THR A 174 -14.06 -21.76 15.66
CA THR A 174 -15.17 -20.90 16.07
C THR A 174 -16.02 -20.54 14.86
N ARG A 175 -17.34 -20.63 15.03
CA ARG A 175 -18.34 -20.26 14.04
C ARG A 175 -19.31 -19.24 14.61
N MET A 176 -19.43 -18.13 13.97
CA MET A 176 -20.36 -17.03 14.33
C MET A 176 -21.45 -16.91 13.28
N ILE A 177 -22.70 -17.06 13.69
CA ILE A 177 -23.87 -16.90 12.84
C ILE A 177 -24.54 -15.58 13.21
N LEU A 178 -24.44 -14.59 12.33
CA LEU A 178 -24.97 -13.25 12.48
C LEU A 178 -26.35 -13.18 11.83
N LEU A 179 -27.41 -13.13 12.62
CA LEU A 179 -28.79 -13.17 12.18
C LEU A 179 -29.42 -11.76 12.14
N GLY A 180 -30.11 -11.45 11.05
CA GLY A 180 -30.74 -10.16 10.84
C GLY A 180 -29.72 -9.04 10.74
N LEU A 181 -28.91 -9.07 9.68
CA LEU A 181 -27.91 -8.05 9.38
C LEU A 181 -28.58 -6.67 9.36
N LYS A 182 -27.91 -5.68 9.95
CA LYS A 182 -28.45 -4.32 10.10
C LYS A 182 -28.25 -3.46 8.87
N ASP A 183 -27.20 -3.76 8.09
CA ASP A 183 -26.87 -3.06 6.85
C ASP A 183 -27.27 -3.88 5.63
N ASP A 184 -27.41 -3.22 4.48
CA ASP A 184 -27.67 -3.87 3.21
C ASP A 184 -26.36 -4.38 2.59
N TRP A 185 -26.18 -5.70 2.68
CA TRP A 185 -25.00 -6.40 2.14
C TRP A 185 -25.20 -6.90 0.71
N ALA A 186 -26.37 -6.69 0.10
CA ALA A 186 -26.66 -7.19 -1.24
C ALA A 186 -25.97 -6.43 -2.38
N GLY A 187 -25.35 -5.29 -2.09
CA GLY A 187 -24.79 -4.41 -3.11
C GLY A 187 -23.35 -3.97 -2.86
N TYR A 188 -23.19 -2.65 -2.68
CA TYR A 188 -21.89 -2.00 -2.52
C TYR A 188 -21.09 -2.55 -1.33
N LEU A 189 -21.72 -2.76 -0.20
CA LEU A 189 -21.05 -3.15 1.04
C LEU A 189 -20.37 -4.52 0.97
N TYR A 190 -20.95 -5.47 0.23
CA TYR A 190 -20.33 -6.77 -0.03
C TYR A 190 -19.05 -6.63 -0.86
N LYS A 191 -19.09 -5.82 -1.92
CA LYS A 191 -17.93 -5.56 -2.77
C LYS A 191 -16.83 -4.82 -2.01
N ASP A 192 -17.21 -3.89 -1.15
CA ASP A 192 -16.29 -3.16 -0.29
C ASP A 192 -15.63 -4.10 0.72
N LEU A 193 -16.40 -5.00 1.35
CA LEU A 193 -15.85 -6.03 2.23
C LEU A 193 -14.86 -6.95 1.51
N ALA A 194 -15.21 -7.43 0.31
CA ALA A 194 -14.31 -8.28 -0.48
C ALA A 194 -12.99 -7.57 -0.79
N LYS A 195 -13.05 -6.28 -1.11
CA LYS A 195 -11.87 -5.44 -1.32
C LYS A 195 -11.05 -5.28 -0.03
N GLU A 196 -11.71 -4.96 1.09
CA GLU A 196 -11.05 -4.80 2.38
C GLU A 196 -10.35 -6.08 2.85
N LEU A 197 -11.01 -7.22 2.72
CA LEU A 197 -10.45 -8.52 3.10
C LEU A 197 -9.25 -8.92 2.21
N ARG A 198 -9.31 -8.62 0.91
CA ARG A 198 -8.18 -8.83 -0.01
C ARG A 198 -6.95 -8.02 0.38
N LEU A 199 -7.16 -6.82 0.93
CA LEU A 199 -6.10 -5.90 1.34
C LEU A 199 -5.70 -6.08 2.80
N LEU A 200 -6.44 -6.88 3.58
CA LEU A 200 -6.24 -7.04 5.01
C LEU A 200 -4.89 -7.67 5.33
N VAL A 201 -4.49 -8.66 4.55
CA VAL A 201 -3.18 -9.29 4.61
C VAL A 201 -2.31 -8.73 3.51
N SER A 202 -1.02 -8.52 3.80
CA SER A 202 -0.10 -7.95 2.84
C SER A 202 0.10 -8.85 1.62
N PRO A 203 0.02 -8.34 0.38
CA PRO A 203 0.31 -9.10 -0.82
C PRO A 203 1.80 -9.49 -0.97
N PHE A 204 2.68 -8.95 -0.11
CA PHE A 204 4.13 -9.17 -0.14
C PHE A 204 4.59 -10.35 0.72
N PHE A 205 3.68 -10.96 1.48
CA PHE A 205 3.96 -12.19 2.20
C PHE A 205 3.44 -13.39 1.42
N ALA A 206 4.25 -14.39 1.24
CA ALA A 206 3.81 -15.71 0.77
C ALA A 206 2.97 -16.34 1.89
N ASN A 207 1.66 -16.07 1.86
CA ASN A 207 0.75 -16.48 2.93
C ASN A 207 0.07 -17.80 2.60
N ASP A 208 0.80 -18.90 2.68
CA ASP A 208 0.17 -20.22 2.83
C ASP A 208 -0.37 -20.43 4.26
N GLU A 209 -0.02 -19.56 5.20
CA GLU A 209 -0.32 -19.73 6.62
C GLU A 209 -1.71 -19.24 7.06
N PHE A 210 -2.36 -18.31 6.33
CA PHE A 210 -3.68 -17.81 6.67
C PHE A 210 -4.49 -17.42 5.43
N LYS A 211 -5.57 -18.16 5.18
CA LYS A 211 -6.43 -17.98 4.00
C LYS A 211 -7.79 -17.40 4.38
N ILE A 212 -8.23 -16.39 3.63
CA ILE A 212 -9.55 -15.78 3.77
C ILE A 212 -10.38 -16.17 2.54
N GLU A 213 -11.50 -16.85 2.77
CA GLU A 213 -12.46 -17.20 1.72
C GLU A 213 -13.78 -16.46 1.92
N MET A 214 -14.34 -15.94 0.85
CA MET A 214 -15.62 -15.25 0.88
C MET A 214 -16.54 -15.85 -0.19
N ALA A 215 -17.75 -16.21 0.21
CA ALA A 215 -18.76 -16.78 -0.67
C ALA A 215 -20.15 -16.20 -0.38
N THR A 216 -20.97 -16.10 -1.43
CA THR A 216 -22.39 -15.73 -1.34
C THR A 216 -23.25 -16.79 -2.00
N ASP A 217 -24.58 -16.72 -1.79
CA ASP A 217 -25.56 -17.53 -2.51
C ASP A 217 -25.52 -17.30 -4.05
N PHE A 218 -24.87 -16.21 -4.48
CA PHE A 218 -24.88 -15.73 -5.87
C PHE A 218 -23.52 -15.84 -6.57
N ASP A 219 -22.43 -15.99 -5.82
CA ASP A 219 -21.07 -16.01 -6.37
C ASP A 219 -20.29 -17.22 -5.88
N GLU A 220 -19.34 -17.66 -6.72
CA GLU A 220 -18.37 -18.68 -6.34
C GLU A 220 -17.41 -18.15 -5.26
N SER A 221 -16.93 -19.06 -4.42
CA SER A 221 -15.93 -18.76 -3.41
C SER A 221 -14.68 -18.12 -4.04
N GLN A 222 -14.29 -16.95 -3.54
CA GLN A 222 -13.09 -16.26 -3.98
C GLN A 222 -11.96 -16.45 -2.97
N ASN A 223 -10.81 -16.89 -3.44
CA ASN A 223 -9.58 -16.83 -2.65
C ASN A 223 -9.02 -15.40 -2.73
N LEU A 224 -8.91 -14.72 -1.59
CA LEU A 224 -8.60 -13.32 -1.51
C LEU A 224 -7.10 -13.02 -1.30
N ASN A 225 -6.25 -14.05 -1.32
CA ASN A 225 -4.81 -13.89 -1.12
C ASN A 225 -4.05 -13.72 -2.43
N SER A 226 -3.13 -12.75 -2.43
CA SER A 226 -1.97 -12.53 -3.32
C SER A 226 -2.17 -12.10 -4.77
N SER A 227 -1.10 -11.53 -5.31
CA SER A 227 -0.98 -11.14 -6.71
C SER A 227 0.44 -11.36 -7.22
N GLU A 228 0.55 -12.09 -8.33
CA GLU A 228 1.79 -12.35 -9.06
C GLU A 228 2.28 -11.12 -9.86
N ILE A 229 1.47 -10.05 -9.93
CA ILE A 229 1.75 -8.87 -10.78
C ILE A 229 2.95 -8.04 -10.28
N LEU A 230 3.33 -8.19 -9.01
CA LEU A 230 4.47 -7.45 -8.45
C LEU A 230 5.81 -7.84 -9.10
N ASP A 231 5.92 -9.07 -9.58
CA ASP A 231 7.12 -9.56 -10.29
C ASP A 231 7.37 -8.81 -11.60
N TYR A 232 6.33 -8.17 -12.15
CA TYR A 232 6.40 -7.34 -13.35
C TYR A 232 6.66 -5.86 -13.07
N SER A 233 7.06 -5.51 -11.86
CA SER A 233 7.40 -4.12 -11.54
C SER A 233 8.61 -3.66 -12.35
N ARG A 234 8.52 -2.43 -12.88
CA ARG A 234 9.65 -1.83 -13.60
C ARG A 234 10.77 -1.41 -12.65
N TRP A 235 10.38 -0.97 -11.46
CA TRP A 235 11.27 -0.60 -10.38
C TRP A 235 10.78 -1.19 -9.07
N SER A 236 11.70 -1.61 -8.23
CA SER A 236 11.42 -1.93 -6.84
C SER A 236 12.44 -1.27 -5.93
N ALA A 237 12.01 -0.94 -4.71
CA ALA A 237 12.87 -0.48 -3.64
C ALA A 237 12.51 -1.25 -2.36
N GLU A 238 13.51 -1.82 -1.72
CA GLU A 238 13.40 -2.39 -0.38
C GLU A 238 14.29 -1.59 0.55
N ALA A 239 13.74 -1.11 1.66
CA ALA A 239 14.48 -0.30 2.61
C ALA A 239 14.05 -0.63 4.04
N SER A 240 15.00 -0.56 4.97
CA SER A 240 14.78 -0.89 6.37
C SER A 240 15.41 0.15 7.28
N VAL A 241 14.75 0.43 8.39
CA VAL A 241 15.37 1.01 9.57
C VAL A 241 15.75 -0.15 10.48
N ASN A 242 17.03 -0.33 10.73
CA ASN A 242 17.57 -1.42 11.54
C ASN A 242 17.42 -1.13 13.05
N GLU A 243 17.63 -2.13 13.90
CA GLU A 243 17.51 -1.98 15.36
C GLU A 243 18.57 -1.02 15.96
N ASP A 244 19.71 -0.88 15.31
CA ASP A 244 20.77 0.07 15.69
C ASP A 244 20.51 1.50 15.18
N GLY A 245 19.40 1.72 14.48
CA GLY A 245 19.02 2.99 13.87
C GLY A 245 19.69 3.26 12.52
N SER A 246 20.51 2.34 11.98
CA SER A 246 21.01 2.46 10.62
C SER A 246 19.91 2.19 9.59
N ILE A 247 20.09 2.76 8.40
CA ILE A 247 19.19 2.54 7.26
C ILE A 247 19.92 1.69 6.24
N SER A 248 19.25 0.62 5.81
CA SER A 248 19.65 -0.18 4.64
C SER A 248 18.64 0.00 3.53
N ALA A 249 19.10 0.14 2.28
CA ALA A 249 18.21 0.24 1.14
C ALA A 249 18.81 -0.41 -0.11
N GLU A 250 17.94 -1.05 -0.89
CA GLU A 250 18.24 -1.62 -2.19
C GLU A 250 17.23 -1.12 -3.23
N TYR A 251 17.73 -0.76 -4.42
CA TYR A 251 16.93 -0.30 -5.53
C TYR A 251 17.21 -1.15 -6.76
N ARG A 252 16.16 -1.68 -7.38
CA ARG A 252 16.25 -2.56 -8.53
C ARG A 252 15.48 -2.00 -9.71
N TYR A 253 16.03 -2.15 -10.91
CA TYR A 253 15.38 -1.86 -12.18
C TYR A 253 15.28 -3.14 -12.99
N LYS A 254 14.05 -3.55 -13.37
CA LYS A 254 13.78 -4.84 -14.05
C LYS A 254 14.47 -6.01 -13.32
N ASN A 255 14.35 -6.05 -12.00
CA ASN A 255 14.95 -7.02 -11.08
C ASN A 255 16.50 -6.97 -10.95
N GLU A 256 17.20 -6.13 -11.71
CA GLU A 256 18.64 -5.92 -11.57
C GLU A 256 18.94 -4.88 -10.50
N LEU A 257 19.92 -5.14 -9.64
CA LEU A 257 20.36 -4.21 -8.60
C LEU A 257 21.03 -2.98 -9.24
N VAL A 258 20.51 -1.80 -8.95
CA VAL A 258 21.02 -0.51 -9.46
C VAL A 258 21.80 0.25 -8.40
N ASP A 259 21.33 0.22 -7.16
CA ASP A 259 21.94 0.92 -6.03
C ASP A 259 21.65 0.19 -4.72
N SER A 260 22.61 0.17 -3.80
CA SER A 260 22.42 -0.33 -2.44
C SER A 260 23.36 0.37 -1.48
N PHE A 261 22.90 0.63 -0.25
CA PHE A 261 23.71 1.27 0.76
C PHE A 261 23.20 0.92 2.18
N THR A 262 24.09 1.13 3.15
CA THR A 262 23.75 1.16 4.57
C THR A 262 24.39 2.41 5.18
N LEU A 263 23.58 3.27 5.77
CA LEU A 263 23.98 4.57 6.30
C LEU A 263 23.36 4.81 7.69
N PRO A 264 24.01 5.58 8.57
CA PRO A 264 23.38 6.06 9.79
C PRO A 264 22.15 6.94 9.50
N TRP A 265 21.15 6.92 10.39
CA TRP A 265 19.92 7.72 10.25
C TRP A 265 20.19 9.20 10.02
N ASN A 266 21.06 9.80 10.82
CA ASN A 266 21.38 11.24 10.77
C ASN A 266 22.08 11.66 9.45
N GLU A 267 22.80 10.76 8.80
CA GLU A 267 23.40 11.01 7.48
C GLU A 267 22.34 10.98 6.36
N TRP A 268 21.40 10.05 6.46
CA TRP A 268 20.36 9.89 5.44
C TRP A 268 19.23 10.94 5.55
N ILE A 269 18.75 11.19 6.78
CA ILE A 269 17.58 12.04 7.01
C ILE A 269 17.98 13.50 7.32
N ASN A 270 19.27 13.77 7.54
CA ASN A 270 19.75 15.09 7.91
C ASN A 270 19.12 15.59 9.23
N ASN A 271 18.94 14.71 10.19
CA ASN A 271 18.32 14.96 11.48
C ASN A 271 19.40 14.96 12.59
N ARG A 272 19.14 15.69 13.69
CA ARG A 272 20.05 15.73 14.84
C ARG A 272 20.05 14.44 15.66
N ASN A 273 18.99 13.64 15.57
CA ASN A 273 18.87 12.38 16.28
C ASN A 273 19.61 11.26 15.54
N ASN A 274 20.41 10.47 16.26
CA ASN A 274 21.12 9.34 15.68
C ASN A 274 20.23 8.12 15.45
N ILE A 275 19.13 8.03 16.18
CA ILE A 275 18.18 6.92 16.14
C ILE A 275 16.79 7.48 15.88
N PRO A 276 16.02 6.94 14.91
CA PRO A 276 14.66 7.37 14.66
C PRO A 276 13.72 7.01 15.80
N SER A 277 12.78 7.89 16.12
CA SER A 277 11.78 7.64 17.16
C SER A 277 10.71 6.63 16.75
N CYS A 278 10.58 6.35 15.45
CA CYS A 278 9.62 5.37 14.94
C CYS A 278 10.03 3.90 15.20
N GLY A 279 11.30 3.65 15.57
CA GLY A 279 11.84 2.30 15.73
C GLY A 279 12.10 1.57 14.40
N PRO A 280 12.54 0.30 14.46
CA PRO A 280 12.88 -0.49 13.28
C PRO A 280 11.64 -0.82 12.45
N LEU A 281 11.77 -0.75 11.12
CA LEU A 281 10.69 -1.03 10.19
C LEU A 281 11.22 -1.42 8.81
N ASP A 282 10.39 -2.07 8.01
CA ASP A 282 10.69 -2.43 6.64
C ASP A 282 9.74 -1.76 5.66
N VAL A 283 10.24 -1.40 4.48
CA VAL A 283 9.48 -0.79 3.40
C VAL A 283 9.75 -1.53 2.10
N LYS A 284 8.68 -1.87 1.38
CA LYS A 284 8.73 -2.40 0.01
C LYS A 284 7.91 -1.51 -0.90
N LEU A 285 8.51 -1.05 -1.97
CA LEU A 285 7.88 -0.19 -2.97
C LEU A 285 8.06 -0.78 -4.36
N TYR A 286 6.98 -0.80 -5.14
CA TYR A 286 6.96 -1.30 -6.51
C TYR A 286 6.33 -0.25 -7.42
N TYR A 287 7.06 0.15 -8.44
CA TYR A 287 6.54 1.03 -9.48
C TYR A 287 6.15 0.23 -10.70
N ILE A 288 4.87 0.34 -11.06
CA ILE A 288 4.29 -0.34 -12.21
C ILE A 288 3.72 0.72 -13.15
N PRO A 289 4.25 0.86 -14.38
CA PRO A 289 3.73 1.82 -15.34
C PRO A 289 2.30 1.44 -15.77
N ARG A 290 1.42 2.43 -15.93
CA ARG A 290 0.03 2.24 -16.40
C ARG A 290 -0.10 2.18 -17.92
N GLU A 291 1.01 2.28 -18.62
CA GLU A 291 1.12 2.23 -20.07
C GLU A 291 1.49 0.83 -20.56
N SER A 292 1.28 0.57 -21.86
CA SER A 292 1.73 -0.69 -22.46
C SER A 292 3.25 -0.76 -22.39
N VAL A 293 3.75 -1.79 -21.75
CA VAL A 293 5.17 -2.11 -21.75
C VAL A 293 5.33 -3.34 -22.66
N SER A 294 6.11 -3.21 -23.72
CA SER A 294 6.35 -4.27 -24.70
C SER A 294 6.91 -5.56 -24.12
N ASP A 295 7.51 -5.46 -22.92
CA ASP A 295 8.20 -6.55 -22.26
C ASP A 295 7.33 -7.33 -21.25
N ILE A 296 6.03 -7.01 -21.15
CA ILE A 296 5.12 -7.63 -20.17
C ILE A 296 4.00 -8.39 -20.89
N ASP A 297 3.91 -9.67 -20.64
CA ASP A 297 2.88 -10.58 -21.22
C ASP A 297 1.47 -10.40 -20.62
N LEU A 298 1.28 -9.39 -19.76
CA LEU A 298 0.01 -9.06 -19.13
C LEU A 298 -0.78 -8.02 -19.93
N LYS A 299 -2.09 -8.25 -20.06
CA LYS A 299 -2.98 -7.27 -20.70
C LYS A 299 -3.05 -5.99 -19.87
N ILE A 300 -2.91 -4.82 -20.50
CA ILE A 300 -2.99 -3.49 -19.86
C ILE A 300 -4.21 -3.35 -18.92
N LYS A 301 -5.33 -3.98 -19.27
CA LYS A 301 -6.54 -3.99 -18.45
C LYS A 301 -6.33 -4.66 -17.10
N GLN A 302 -5.54 -5.74 -17.05
CA GLN A 302 -5.22 -6.45 -15.80
C GLN A 302 -4.31 -5.61 -14.91
N ILE A 303 -3.27 -4.97 -15.48
CA ILE A 303 -2.36 -4.06 -14.75
C ILE A 303 -3.15 -2.88 -14.16
N ARG A 304 -4.01 -2.25 -14.95
CA ARG A 304 -4.83 -1.12 -14.47
C ARG A 304 -5.79 -1.56 -13.36
N SER A 305 -6.48 -2.69 -13.53
CA SER A 305 -7.38 -3.22 -12.50
C SER A 305 -6.63 -3.55 -11.21
N PHE A 306 -5.43 -4.13 -11.32
CA PHE A 306 -4.58 -4.41 -10.16
C PHE A 306 -4.15 -3.12 -9.46
N LEU A 307 -3.64 -2.12 -10.20
CA LEU A 307 -3.23 -0.84 -9.63
C LEU A 307 -4.40 -0.09 -8.99
N ASP A 308 -5.59 -0.11 -9.61
CA ASP A 308 -6.78 0.53 -9.04
C ASP A 308 -7.18 -0.09 -7.70
N ALA A 309 -6.92 -1.38 -7.52
CA ALA A 309 -7.18 -2.09 -6.27
C ALA A 309 -6.04 -1.93 -5.23
N ASN A 310 -4.77 -1.82 -5.69
CA ASN A 310 -3.59 -1.95 -4.81
C ASN A 310 -2.71 -0.70 -4.73
N GLN A 311 -3.05 0.38 -5.44
CA GLN A 311 -2.27 1.63 -5.47
C GLN A 311 -2.03 2.24 -4.08
N GLY A 312 -0.96 3.04 -4.00
CA GLY A 312 -0.58 3.77 -2.79
C GLY A 312 0.37 3.00 -1.90
N VAL A 313 0.79 3.64 -0.81
CA VAL A 313 1.69 3.05 0.19
C VAL A 313 0.88 2.74 1.45
N ARG A 314 0.79 1.46 1.79
CA ARG A 314 0.02 0.96 2.93
C ARG A 314 0.92 0.70 4.12
N ILE A 315 0.35 0.82 5.32
CA ILE A 315 1.02 0.41 6.56
C ILE A 315 0.41 -0.91 7.02
N TYR A 316 1.27 -1.87 7.33
CA TYR A 316 0.92 -3.16 7.92
C TYR A 316 1.57 -3.28 9.29
N ARG A 317 0.76 -3.54 10.31
CA ARG A 317 1.22 -3.83 11.67
C ARG A 317 0.97 -5.29 11.99
N ASP A 318 2.04 -6.02 12.34
CA ASP A 318 1.94 -7.45 12.65
C ASP A 318 1.19 -8.21 11.55
N ASN A 319 1.53 -7.94 10.28
CA ASN A 319 0.95 -8.48 9.04
C ASN A 319 -0.45 -7.97 8.67
N PHE A 320 -1.09 -7.12 9.48
CA PHE A 320 -2.41 -6.58 9.18
C PHE A 320 -2.39 -5.10 8.80
N ARG A 321 -3.19 -4.78 7.80
CA ARG A 321 -3.34 -3.42 7.31
C ARG A 321 -3.84 -2.46 8.39
N VAL A 322 -3.20 -1.31 8.49
CA VAL A 322 -3.67 -0.14 9.26
C VAL A 322 -4.34 0.85 8.30
N ARG A 323 -5.64 1.09 8.49
CA ARG A 323 -6.40 2.07 7.69
C ARG A 323 -6.10 3.50 8.19
N PRO A 324 -6.26 4.56 7.34
CA PRO A 324 -6.69 4.55 5.93
C PRO A 324 -5.52 4.53 4.93
N TYR A 325 -4.28 4.32 5.37
CA TYR A 325 -3.06 4.47 4.57
C TYR A 325 -3.10 3.67 3.27
N GLY A 326 -2.79 4.34 2.15
CA GLY A 326 -2.79 3.76 0.81
C GLY A 326 -4.19 3.51 0.22
N GLU A 327 -5.25 4.10 0.77
CA GLU A 327 -6.57 4.08 0.15
C GLU A 327 -6.62 5.05 -1.04
N PRO A 328 -7.37 4.72 -2.12
CA PRO A 328 -7.45 5.58 -3.29
C PRO A 328 -8.24 6.89 -3.05
N SER A 329 -8.94 7.00 -1.93
CA SER A 329 -9.79 8.15 -1.57
C SER A 329 -9.52 8.65 -0.16
N GLY A 330 -9.93 9.88 0.12
CA GLY A 330 -9.85 10.49 1.44
C GLY A 330 -8.39 10.71 1.90
N LYS A 331 -8.10 10.33 3.15
CA LYS A 331 -6.77 10.47 3.78
C LYS A 331 -5.75 9.40 3.36
N GLY A 332 -6.05 8.59 2.34
CA GLY A 332 -5.21 7.48 1.93
C GLY A 332 -3.88 7.88 1.32
N ASP A 333 -3.79 9.02 0.62
CA ASP A 333 -2.51 9.59 0.12
C ASP A 333 -1.78 10.37 1.22
N TRP A 334 -1.47 9.70 2.31
CA TRP A 334 -0.83 10.26 3.51
C TRP A 334 0.61 10.76 3.30
N LEU A 335 1.21 10.42 2.16
CA LEU A 335 2.52 10.89 1.72
C LEU A 335 2.44 12.11 0.79
N ASP A 336 1.22 12.58 0.46
CA ASP A 336 0.96 13.68 -0.47
C ASP A 336 1.56 13.47 -1.87
N LEU A 337 1.64 12.21 -2.34
CA LEU A 337 2.26 11.88 -3.63
C LEU A 337 1.53 12.54 -4.81
N GLY A 338 0.20 12.62 -4.75
CA GLY A 338 -0.61 13.32 -5.74
C GLY A 338 -0.31 14.81 -5.80
N LEU A 339 -0.22 15.46 -4.64
CA LEU A 339 0.10 16.88 -4.54
C LEU A 339 1.53 17.19 -5.00
N ARG A 340 2.52 16.35 -4.64
CA ARG A 340 3.91 16.46 -5.10
C ARG A 340 4.00 16.41 -6.63
N LYS A 341 3.21 15.55 -7.27
CA LYS A 341 3.16 15.42 -8.73
C LYS A 341 2.54 16.67 -9.39
N VAL A 342 1.45 17.19 -8.84
CA VAL A 342 0.76 18.37 -9.39
C VAL A 342 1.61 19.64 -9.27
N ARG A 343 2.38 19.79 -8.19
CA ARG A 343 3.28 20.95 -8.00
C ARG A 343 4.48 20.97 -8.93
N ASN A 344 4.78 19.84 -9.62
CA ASN A 344 5.90 19.73 -10.56
C ASN A 344 5.42 19.22 -11.93
N PRO A 345 4.63 19.98 -12.71
CA PRO A 345 4.06 19.53 -13.98
C PRO A 345 5.10 19.30 -15.09
N GLU A 346 6.25 19.97 -15.04
CA GLU A 346 7.34 19.84 -16.03
C GLU A 346 8.35 18.72 -15.71
N GLY A 347 8.07 17.92 -14.69
CA GLY A 347 9.04 17.06 -14.03
C GLY A 347 9.77 16.05 -14.92
N MET A 348 9.15 15.54 -16.01
CA MET A 348 9.81 14.57 -16.88
C MET A 348 10.91 15.18 -17.76
N ARG A 349 10.75 16.43 -18.19
CA ARG A 349 11.70 17.07 -19.11
C ARG A 349 12.96 17.61 -18.41
N GLN A 350 12.83 17.99 -17.13
CA GLN A 350 13.89 18.66 -16.37
C GLN A 350 14.54 17.80 -15.27
N GLY A 351 14.28 16.48 -15.23
CA GLY A 351 14.85 15.60 -14.19
C GLY A 351 14.15 15.68 -12.84
N ASN A 352 12.94 16.22 -12.79
CA ASN A 352 12.11 16.39 -11.58
C ASN A 352 10.89 15.46 -11.58
N TRP A 353 11.00 14.29 -12.24
CA TRP A 353 9.92 13.32 -12.28
C TRP A 353 9.47 12.90 -10.88
N LYS A 354 8.16 12.89 -10.64
CA LYS A 354 7.55 12.49 -9.38
C LYS A 354 6.56 11.35 -9.60
N VAL A 355 6.68 10.32 -8.79
CA VAL A 355 5.75 9.19 -8.82
C VAL A 355 4.39 9.62 -8.27
N GLY A 356 3.31 9.22 -8.95
CA GLY A 356 1.95 9.43 -8.47
C GLY A 356 1.45 8.26 -7.63
N PRO A 357 0.47 8.48 -6.72
CA PRO A 357 -0.07 7.43 -5.86
C PRO A 357 -0.66 6.25 -6.64
N ASN A 358 -1.16 6.49 -7.85
CA ASN A 358 -1.77 5.49 -8.72
C ASN A 358 -0.77 4.67 -9.57
N GLN A 359 0.53 4.87 -9.38
CA GLN A 359 1.61 4.18 -10.10
C GLN A 359 2.52 3.39 -9.16
N ILE A 360 2.31 3.51 -7.86
CA ILE A 360 3.11 2.85 -6.82
C ILE A 360 2.24 1.88 -6.02
N VAL A 361 2.78 0.72 -5.75
CA VAL A 361 2.25 -0.24 -4.78
C VAL A 361 3.30 -0.38 -3.70
N GLY A 362 2.97 0.01 -2.48
CA GLY A 362 3.94 0.00 -1.39
C GLY A 362 3.37 -0.57 -0.10
N ALA A 363 4.25 -1.13 0.69
CA ALA A 363 3.98 -1.59 2.03
C ALA A 363 5.06 -1.15 3.00
N VAL A 364 4.62 -0.70 4.16
CA VAL A 364 5.44 -0.40 5.32
C VAL A 364 5.09 -1.39 6.40
N PHE A 365 6.07 -2.11 6.91
CA PHE A 365 5.88 -3.12 7.94
C PHE A 365 6.39 -2.61 9.27
N ILE A 366 5.49 -2.54 10.23
CA ILE A 366 5.78 -2.17 11.62
C ILE A 366 5.31 -3.28 12.56
N ASN A 367 5.89 -3.33 13.73
CA ASN A 367 5.56 -4.29 14.76
C ASN A 367 5.14 -3.58 16.04
N ARG A 368 4.16 -4.12 16.76
CA ARG A 368 3.65 -3.51 18.00
C ARG A 368 4.72 -3.37 19.06
N ASP A 369 5.59 -4.36 19.21
CA ASP A 369 6.61 -4.37 20.26
C ASP A 369 7.77 -3.42 19.95
N LYS A 370 8.24 -3.44 18.69
CA LYS A 370 9.39 -2.65 18.25
C LYS A 370 9.03 -1.19 17.96
N ASN A 371 7.75 -0.92 17.59
CA ASN A 371 7.25 0.41 17.24
C ASN A 371 6.16 0.87 18.23
N SER A 372 6.41 0.70 19.52
CA SER A 372 5.44 0.99 20.59
C SER A 372 4.99 2.46 20.67
N THR A 373 5.77 3.38 20.10
CA THR A 373 5.46 4.81 20.00
C THR A 373 4.47 5.15 18.88
N LEU A 374 4.33 4.26 17.86
CA LEU A 374 3.36 4.40 16.79
C LEU A 374 2.00 3.82 17.23
N ASN A 375 1.25 4.56 18.04
CA ASN A 375 -0.02 4.10 18.58
C ASN A 375 -1.18 4.27 17.60
N ASP A 376 -2.08 3.26 17.53
CA ASP A 376 -3.31 3.38 16.76
C ASP A 376 -4.30 4.34 17.45
N GLN A 377 -5.01 5.14 16.65
CA GLN A 377 -6.11 5.98 17.12
C GLN A 377 -7.22 5.13 17.75
N ALA A 378 -8.01 5.74 18.63
CA ALA A 378 -9.06 5.02 19.36
C ALA A 378 -10.13 4.41 18.44
N ASN A 379 -10.47 5.11 17.35
CA ASN A 379 -11.42 4.68 16.32
C ASN A 379 -10.81 3.73 15.27
N ARG A 380 -9.51 3.36 15.38
CA ARG A 380 -8.78 2.52 14.45
C ARG A 380 -8.68 3.07 13.01
N GLU A 381 -8.82 4.37 12.84
CA GLU A 381 -8.71 5.06 11.56
C GLU A 381 -7.36 5.76 11.39
N GLY A 382 -6.29 5.13 11.83
CA GLY A 382 -4.93 5.63 11.65
C GLY A 382 -4.05 5.47 12.88
N ILE A 383 -2.82 5.92 12.71
CA ILE A 383 -1.81 6.06 13.75
C ILE A 383 -1.90 7.50 14.30
N VAL A 384 -1.63 7.67 15.58
CA VAL A 384 -1.54 9.00 16.20
C VAL A 384 -0.37 9.74 15.58
N GLU A 385 -0.63 10.93 15.05
CA GLU A 385 0.39 11.78 14.44
C GLU A 385 1.25 12.42 15.55
N ASN A 386 2.38 11.78 15.82
CA ASN A 386 3.40 12.22 16.77
C ASN A 386 4.78 12.27 16.08
N GLU A 387 5.84 12.56 16.80
CA GLU A 387 7.21 12.61 16.28
C GLU A 387 7.61 11.30 15.58
N SER A 388 7.25 10.16 16.15
CA SER A 388 7.53 8.85 15.56
C SER A 388 6.82 8.63 14.22
N PHE A 389 5.60 9.13 14.07
CA PHE A 389 4.88 9.08 12.81
C PHE A 389 5.52 10.00 11.76
N TYR A 390 6.02 11.17 12.17
CA TYR A 390 6.73 12.08 11.26
C TYR A 390 8.08 11.52 10.84
N ASP A 391 8.82 10.84 11.71
CA ASP A 391 10.05 10.13 11.34
C ASP A 391 9.76 9.02 10.32
N LEU A 392 8.75 8.18 10.58
CA LEU A 392 8.29 7.15 9.65
C LEU A 392 7.95 7.76 8.27
N ARG A 393 7.15 8.82 8.23
CA ARG A 393 6.74 9.50 7.00
C ARG A 393 7.93 10.08 6.25
N THR A 394 8.85 10.71 6.97
CA THR A 394 10.07 11.31 6.40
C THR A 394 10.97 10.25 5.78
N PHE A 395 11.16 9.12 6.47
CA PHE A 395 11.93 7.99 5.94
C PHE A 395 11.39 7.50 4.60
N ILE A 396 10.09 7.24 4.53
CA ILE A 396 9.46 6.72 3.30
C ILE A 396 9.56 7.74 2.16
N LEU A 397 9.35 9.02 2.45
CA LEU A 397 9.51 10.07 1.44
C LEU A 397 10.94 10.15 0.91
N LYS A 398 11.95 9.97 1.75
CA LYS A 398 13.36 9.91 1.33
C LYS A 398 13.66 8.69 0.47
N VAL A 399 13.10 7.51 0.81
CA VAL A 399 13.21 6.31 -0.04
C VAL A 399 12.60 6.57 -1.43
N ILE A 400 11.43 7.21 -1.48
CA ILE A 400 10.77 7.57 -2.75
C ILE A 400 11.59 8.61 -3.53
N GLU A 401 12.13 9.64 -2.88
CA GLU A 401 12.96 10.66 -3.53
C GLU A 401 14.22 10.07 -4.17
N LYS A 402 14.90 9.15 -3.50
CA LYS A 402 16.04 8.44 -4.04
C LYS A 402 15.64 7.57 -5.23
N PHE A 403 14.54 6.83 -5.11
CA PHE A 403 13.97 6.06 -6.21
C PHE A 403 13.68 6.94 -7.44
N GLU A 404 12.99 8.09 -7.25
CA GLU A 404 12.69 9.05 -8.32
C GLU A 404 13.97 9.54 -9.02
N SER A 405 15.02 9.83 -8.25
CA SER A 405 16.32 10.26 -8.78
C SER A 405 17.00 9.19 -9.63
N LEU A 406 17.00 7.94 -9.15
CA LEU A 406 17.55 6.80 -9.89
C LEU A 406 16.77 6.52 -11.18
N ALA A 407 15.43 6.62 -11.13
CA ALA A 407 14.58 6.42 -12.30
C ALA A 407 14.85 7.47 -13.40
N VAL A 408 15.08 8.72 -13.02
CA VAL A 408 15.48 9.78 -13.95
C VAL A 408 16.84 9.49 -14.58
N LEU A 409 17.84 9.08 -13.78
CA LEU A 409 19.17 8.73 -14.29
C LEU A 409 19.10 7.55 -15.27
N GLN A 410 18.31 6.53 -14.96
CA GLN A 410 18.15 5.37 -15.83
C GLN A 410 17.46 5.73 -17.15
N SER A 411 16.39 6.53 -17.10
CA SER A 411 15.70 7.01 -18.31
C SER A 411 16.62 7.82 -19.23
N ARG A 412 17.54 8.62 -18.65
CA ARG A 412 18.55 9.34 -19.41
C ARG A 412 19.56 8.40 -20.08
N LYS A 413 20.01 7.35 -19.39
CA LYS A 413 20.91 6.33 -19.95
C LYS A 413 20.27 5.62 -21.14
N GLU A 414 19.01 5.26 -21.04
CA GLU A 414 18.25 4.56 -22.09
C GLU A 414 18.01 5.47 -23.31
N SER A 415 17.71 6.74 -23.12
CA SER A 415 17.47 7.69 -24.23
C SER A 415 18.75 8.22 -24.90
N ALA A 416 19.91 8.07 -24.28
CA ALA A 416 21.18 8.55 -24.83
C ALA A 416 21.59 7.86 -26.16
N PRO A 417 21.47 6.53 -26.34
CA PRO A 417 21.78 5.87 -27.60
C PRO A 417 20.88 6.33 -28.75
N GLU A 418 19.55 6.45 -28.51
CA GLU A 418 18.59 6.89 -29.52
C GLU A 418 18.88 8.31 -29.99
N LYS A 419 19.18 9.22 -29.06
CA LYS A 419 19.57 10.61 -29.42
C LYS A 419 20.86 10.63 -30.27
N LYS A 420 21.83 9.76 -29.98
CA LYS A 420 23.08 9.67 -30.74
C LYS A 420 22.83 9.16 -32.16
N ILE A 421 21.98 8.16 -32.34
CA ILE A 421 21.58 7.61 -33.64
C ILE A 421 20.86 8.69 -34.46
N VAL A 422 19.90 9.40 -33.87
CA VAL A 422 19.17 10.48 -34.56
C VAL A 422 20.11 11.62 -34.97
N ILE A 423 21.09 11.98 -34.16
CA ILE A 423 22.09 13.01 -34.51
C ILE A 423 22.99 12.53 -35.67
N GLU A 424 23.40 11.25 -35.68
CA GLU A 424 24.18 10.67 -36.77
C GLU A 424 23.38 10.62 -38.09
N GLU A 425 22.12 10.20 -38.04
CA GLU A 425 21.21 10.19 -39.20
C GLU A 425 20.97 11.61 -39.76
N LEU A 426 20.79 12.60 -38.87
CA LEU A 426 20.63 14.01 -39.27
C LEU A 426 21.90 14.56 -39.92
N LYS A 427 23.10 14.23 -39.41
CA LYS A 427 24.37 14.59 -40.01
C LYS A 427 24.56 13.97 -41.38
N GLU A 428 24.21 12.70 -41.54
CA GLU A 428 24.30 12.01 -42.83
C GLU A 428 23.34 12.61 -43.87
N LYS A 429 22.11 12.93 -43.48
CA LYS A 429 21.14 13.64 -44.36
C LYS A 429 21.64 15.03 -44.75
N ASN A 430 22.21 15.78 -43.82
CA ASN A 430 22.76 17.11 -44.07
C ASN A 430 23.94 17.06 -45.07
N ASN A 431 24.81 16.07 -44.93
CA ASN A 431 25.91 15.86 -45.88
C ASN A 431 25.39 15.52 -47.29
N LYS A 432 24.41 14.62 -47.42
CA LYS A 432 23.79 14.27 -48.73
C LYS A 432 23.12 15.49 -49.36
N THR A 433 22.50 16.35 -48.58
CA THR A 433 21.86 17.61 -49.10
C THR A 433 22.92 18.59 -49.57
N ASN A 434 24.07 18.75 -48.87
CA ASN A 434 25.18 19.59 -49.29
C ASN A 434 25.83 19.08 -50.60
N ASP A 435 25.97 17.77 -50.78
CA ASP A 435 26.48 17.18 -52.01
C ASP A 435 25.57 17.48 -53.21
N VAL A 436 24.26 17.39 -53.01
CA VAL A 436 23.26 17.76 -54.05
C VAL A 436 23.34 19.25 -54.42
N ILE A 437 23.50 20.13 -53.43
CA ILE A 437 23.66 21.57 -53.66
C ILE A 437 24.94 21.86 -54.46
N LEU A 438 26.05 21.23 -54.11
CA LEU A 438 27.30 21.35 -54.81
C LEU A 438 27.24 20.85 -56.26
N GLU A 439 26.53 19.76 -56.50
CA GLU A 439 26.29 19.24 -57.84
C GLU A 439 25.42 20.19 -58.69
N ILE A 440 24.36 20.73 -58.11
CA ILE A 440 23.50 21.74 -58.78
C ILE A 440 24.31 23.02 -59.07
N GLN A 441 25.17 23.47 -58.14
CA GLN A 441 26.05 24.64 -58.41
C GLN A 441 27.04 24.35 -59.55
N LYS A 442 27.66 23.16 -59.61
CA LYS A 442 28.53 22.75 -60.72
C LYS A 442 27.78 22.76 -62.04
N ARG A 443 26.56 22.21 -62.12
CA ARG A 443 25.72 22.18 -63.32
C ARG A 443 25.30 23.56 -63.77
N LEU A 444 24.95 24.47 -62.81
CA LEU A 444 24.63 25.88 -63.12
C LEU A 444 25.84 26.62 -63.66
N ASN A 445 27.02 26.45 -63.11
CA ASN A 445 28.26 27.11 -63.57
C ASN A 445 28.69 26.62 -64.97
N ILE A 446 28.45 25.36 -65.30
CA ILE A 446 28.70 24.81 -66.64
C ILE A 446 27.71 25.38 -67.64
N ASN A 447 26.41 25.46 -67.28
CA ASN A 447 25.35 25.99 -68.15
C ASN A 447 25.44 27.51 -68.40
N ILE A 448 25.97 28.27 -67.43
CA ILE A 448 26.22 29.71 -67.63
C ILE A 448 27.38 29.94 -68.61
N LYS A 449 28.34 29.08 -68.70
CA LYS A 449 29.45 29.11 -69.70
C LYS A 449 28.99 28.73 -71.11
N ASN A 450 27.96 27.90 -71.22
CA ASN A 450 27.37 27.51 -72.52
C ASN A 450 26.14 28.37 -72.81
N LYS A 451 26.23 29.40 -73.67
CA LYS A 451 25.21 30.41 -74.02
C LYS A 451 23.85 29.91 -74.53
N ASN A 452 23.44 28.67 -74.32
CA ASN A 452 22.26 28.05 -74.91
C ASN A 452 21.14 27.66 -73.89
N THR A 453 21.12 28.17 -72.66
CA THR A 453 20.08 27.79 -71.66
C THR A 453 18.88 28.72 -71.76
N LYS A 454 17.67 28.11 -71.99
CA LYS A 454 16.40 28.88 -71.98
C LYS A 454 16.11 29.48 -70.62
N LYS A 455 15.58 30.72 -70.56
CA LYS A 455 15.25 31.49 -69.34
C LYS A 455 14.25 30.74 -68.42
N SER A 456 13.45 29.82 -68.97
CA SER A 456 12.52 28.94 -68.25
C SER A 456 13.25 27.92 -67.35
N ASP A 457 14.34 27.33 -67.84
CA ASP A 457 15.05 26.27 -67.15
C ASP A 457 15.85 26.79 -65.98
N LEU A 458 16.40 28.03 -66.13
CA LEU A 458 17.05 28.75 -65.03
C LEU A 458 16.05 29.11 -63.89
N LYS A 459 14.80 29.51 -64.22
CA LYS A 459 13.77 29.79 -63.22
C LYS A 459 13.36 28.48 -62.46
N HIS A 460 13.27 27.34 -63.16
CA HIS A 460 12.93 26.07 -62.50
C HIS A 460 14.02 25.58 -61.58
N ILE A 461 15.27 25.69 -61.97
CA ILE A 461 16.43 25.34 -61.16
C ILE A 461 16.55 26.24 -59.94
N ALA A 462 16.35 27.58 -60.08
CA ALA A 462 16.37 28.50 -58.97
C ALA A 462 15.23 28.21 -57.96
N LYS A 463 14.03 27.85 -58.43
CA LYS A 463 12.91 27.49 -57.55
C LYS A 463 13.17 26.19 -56.77
N ASN A 464 13.84 25.22 -57.39
CA ASN A 464 14.20 23.96 -56.70
C ASN A 464 15.34 24.19 -55.70
N MET A 465 16.31 25.05 -56.01
CA MET A 465 17.35 25.45 -55.05
C MET A 465 16.76 26.16 -53.83
N LEU A 466 15.81 27.07 -53.99
CA LEU A 466 15.14 27.72 -52.87
C LEU A 466 14.45 26.71 -51.94
N LYS A 467 13.75 25.71 -52.48
CA LYS A 467 13.12 24.66 -51.66
C LYS A 467 14.15 23.82 -50.88
N VAL A 468 15.27 23.48 -51.52
CA VAL A 468 16.32 22.68 -50.86
C VAL A 468 16.99 23.51 -49.77
N VAL A 469 17.23 24.80 -49.97
CA VAL A 469 17.81 25.70 -48.97
C VAL A 469 16.85 25.92 -47.80
N GLU A 470 15.54 26.05 -48.03
CA GLU A 470 14.55 26.13 -46.95
C GLU A 470 14.49 24.87 -46.12
N GLN A 471 14.55 23.71 -46.79
CA GLN A 471 14.54 22.41 -46.10
C GLN A 471 15.80 22.20 -45.27
N GLN A 472 16.97 22.59 -45.78
CA GLN A 472 18.25 22.53 -45.08
C GLN A 472 18.27 23.47 -43.86
N LYS A 473 17.67 24.66 -43.98
CA LYS A 473 17.57 25.60 -42.86
C LYS A 473 16.75 25.03 -41.72
N LEU A 474 15.63 24.36 -42.04
CA LEU A 474 14.76 23.71 -41.04
C LEU A 474 15.45 22.53 -40.34
N GLU A 475 16.25 21.74 -41.08
CA GLU A 475 17.02 20.64 -40.53
C GLU A 475 18.18 21.11 -39.67
N THR A 476 18.86 22.21 -40.05
CA THR A 476 19.92 22.81 -39.26
C THR A 476 19.38 23.37 -37.93
N GLU A 477 18.24 24.07 -37.96
CA GLU A 477 17.58 24.56 -36.72
C GLU A 477 17.23 23.42 -35.76
N LYS A 478 16.79 22.28 -36.27
CA LYS A 478 16.52 21.08 -35.42
C LYS A 478 17.79 20.48 -34.82
N VAL A 479 18.88 20.42 -35.58
CA VAL A 479 20.19 19.94 -35.07
C VAL A 479 20.72 20.88 -34.00
N ASP A 480 20.60 22.20 -34.21
CA ASP A 480 21.02 23.19 -33.22
C ASP A 480 20.21 23.12 -31.93
N GLN A 481 18.89 22.90 -32.01
CA GLN A 481 18.03 22.67 -30.83
C GLN A 481 18.46 21.41 -30.06
N LEU A 482 18.75 20.31 -30.75
CA LEU A 482 19.21 19.07 -30.12
C LEU A 482 20.62 19.25 -29.49
N LEU A 483 21.51 20.02 -30.10
CA LEU A 483 22.82 20.34 -29.54
C LEU A 483 22.71 21.15 -28.25
N VAL A 484 21.82 22.15 -28.22
CA VAL A 484 21.55 22.94 -27.01
C VAL A 484 20.99 22.06 -25.89
N GLU A 485 20.07 21.13 -26.18
CA GLU A 485 19.59 20.18 -25.19
C GLU A 485 20.69 19.26 -24.66
N VAL A 486 21.60 18.80 -25.51
CA VAL A 486 22.75 17.96 -25.12
C VAL A 486 23.75 18.73 -24.26
N GLU A 487 24.02 20.01 -24.57
CA GLU A 487 24.88 20.87 -23.76
C GLU A 487 24.26 21.17 -22.38
N GLN A 488 22.98 21.48 -22.32
CA GLN A 488 22.27 21.68 -21.03
C GLN A 488 22.29 20.42 -20.17
N LEU A 489 22.17 19.23 -20.79
CA LEU A 489 22.30 17.96 -20.11
C LEU A 489 23.71 17.75 -19.55
N LYS A 490 24.75 18.10 -20.30
CA LYS A 490 26.15 18.00 -19.90
C LYS A 490 26.46 18.93 -18.72
N ASP A 491 25.97 20.18 -18.77
CA ASP A 491 26.14 21.16 -17.68
C ASP A 491 25.41 20.73 -16.41
N THR A 492 24.22 20.17 -16.56
CA THR A 492 23.47 19.64 -15.40
C THR A 492 24.20 18.45 -14.77
N MET A 493 24.80 17.56 -15.57
CA MET A 493 25.60 16.44 -15.06
C MET A 493 26.91 16.92 -14.41
N ALA A 494 27.55 17.95 -14.96
CA ALA A 494 28.75 18.56 -14.37
C ALA A 494 28.44 19.22 -13.02
N ASN A 495 27.31 19.90 -12.91
CA ASN A 495 26.84 20.51 -11.66
C ASN A 495 26.48 19.47 -10.60
N LEU A 496 25.85 18.35 -10.98
CA LEU A 496 25.55 17.24 -10.07
C LEU A 496 26.82 16.52 -9.61
N ALA A 497 27.79 16.32 -10.50
CA ALA A 497 29.09 15.76 -10.14
C ALA A 497 29.86 16.69 -9.20
N SER A 498 29.81 18.01 -9.43
CA SER A 498 30.41 19.04 -8.56
C SER A 498 29.76 19.10 -7.19
N LEU A 499 28.43 18.99 -7.10
CA LEU A 499 27.69 18.87 -5.85
C LEU A 499 28.02 17.58 -5.09
N GLY A 500 28.17 16.46 -5.80
CA GLY A 500 28.61 15.19 -5.21
C GLY A 500 30.02 15.28 -4.64
N ILE A 501 30.95 15.90 -5.36
CA ILE A 501 32.32 16.14 -4.90
C ILE A 501 32.35 17.12 -3.72
N LEU A 502 31.57 18.20 -3.76
CA LEU A 502 31.45 19.16 -2.64
C LEU A 502 30.88 18.49 -1.38
N THR A 503 29.90 17.61 -1.52
CA THR A 503 29.33 16.87 -0.37
C THR A 503 30.36 15.91 0.23
N VAL A 504 31.17 15.25 -0.60
CA VAL A 504 32.26 14.37 -0.14
C VAL A 504 33.40 15.20 0.50
N CYS A 505 33.77 16.36 -0.07
CA CYS A 505 34.81 17.23 0.49
C CYS A 505 34.35 17.86 1.83
N LEU A 506 33.12 18.35 1.95
CA LEU A 506 32.56 18.86 3.20
C LEU A 506 32.46 17.76 4.27
N GLY A 507 32.11 16.54 3.89
CA GLY A 507 32.13 15.38 4.78
C GLY A 507 33.54 15.02 5.28
N HIS A 508 34.57 15.22 4.45
CA HIS A 508 35.96 15.00 4.82
C HIS A 508 36.53 16.11 5.71
N GLU A 509 36.20 17.37 5.45
CA GLU A 509 36.63 18.51 6.29
C GLU A 509 35.95 18.48 7.67
N THR A 510 34.67 18.14 7.75
CA THR A 510 33.99 17.98 9.05
C THR A 510 34.58 16.82 9.86
N LYS A 511 35.03 15.73 9.23
CA LYS A 511 35.75 14.64 9.93
C LYS A 511 37.13 15.08 10.46
N GLN A 512 37.87 15.92 9.75
CA GLN A 512 39.16 16.42 10.21
C GLN A 512 39.02 17.41 11.38
N HIS A 513 37.98 18.27 11.38
CA HIS A 513 37.73 19.19 12.49
C HIS A 513 37.26 18.51 13.76
N THR A 514 36.53 17.39 13.68
CA THR A 514 36.10 16.61 14.85
C THR A 514 37.23 15.77 15.44
N SER A 515 38.25 15.42 14.68
CA SER A 515 39.43 14.68 15.18
C SER A 515 40.52 15.58 15.81
N MET A 516 40.43 16.93 15.69
CA MET A 516 41.31 17.89 16.32
C MET A 516 40.78 18.50 17.61
N SER A 517 39.54 18.19 17.99
CA SER A 517 38.89 18.67 19.20
C SER A 517 38.55 17.57 20.24
N ALA A 518 39.19 16.39 20.13
CA ALA A 518 39.13 15.31 21.12
C ALA A 518 40.49 15.14 21.81
#